data_86b8412744b9c6988a2b8984af44889d
#
_entry.id   86b8412744b9c6988a2b8984af44889d
#
_cell.length_a   1.000
_cell.length_b   1.000
_cell.length_c   1.000
_cell.angle_alpha   90.00
_cell.angle_beta   90.00
_cell.angle_gamma   90.00
#
_symmetry.space_group_name_H-M   'P 1'
#
loop_
_entity.id
_entity.type
_entity.pdbx_description
1 polymer ?
#
loop_
_entity_poly.entity_id
_entity_poly.type
_entity_poly.pdbx_seq_one_letter_code
_entity_poly.pdbx_strand_id
1 'polypeptide(L)' 'MSDLVETDTATRETLARIEEHVRHRLTGILGDFRLVFLDQGLVLRGHVHSYYAKQLAQHAVMEASSLPIRANEMEVA' A
#
# COMPACT_ATOMS: atom_id res chain seq x y z
N MET A 1 26.03 -4.10 -7.58
CA MET A 1 25.52 -3.86 -7.46
C MET A 1 24.72 -3.68 -7.24
N SER A 2 24.54 -3.87 -7.38
CA SER A 2 23.75 -3.66 -7.19
C SER A 2 22.90 -3.62 -6.98
N ASP A 3 22.73 -3.92 -7.03
CA ASP A 3 21.85 -3.88 -6.80
C ASP A 3 21.16 -3.86 -6.17
N LEU A 4 21.57 -4.05 -5.80
CA LEU A 4 20.90 -4.04 -5.04
C LEU A 4 19.97 -3.35 -4.85
N VAL A 5 19.78 -3.32 -5.30
CA VAL A 5 18.98 -2.75 -5.23
C VAL A 5 18.07 -2.59 -5.02
N GLU A 6 18.12 -3.03 -5.06
CA GLU A 6 17.13 -2.95 -4.71
C GLU A 6 16.19 -1.97 -4.63
N THR A 7 15.47 -2.07 -4.10
CA THR A 7 14.58 -0.94 -3.94
C THR A 7 15.39 0.29 -3.61
N ASP A 8 15.37 1.28 -4.46
CA ASP A 8 16.16 2.46 -4.20
C ASP A 8 15.44 3.37 -3.19
N THR A 9 16.15 4.40 -2.74
CA THR A 9 15.63 5.29 -1.72
C THR A 9 14.38 6.03 -2.20
N ALA A 10 14.36 6.48 -3.46
CA ALA A 10 13.22 7.21 -3.98
C ALA A 10 11.96 6.35 -3.99
N THR A 11 12.09 5.08 -4.38
CA THR A 11 10.95 4.18 -4.37
C THR A 11 10.44 3.95 -2.96
N ARG A 12 11.36 3.74 -2.00
CA ARG A 12 10.95 3.52 -0.61
C ARG A 12 10.25 4.74 -0.04
N GLU A 13 10.73 5.92 -0.36
CA GLU A 13 10.10 7.14 0.12
C GLU A 13 8.71 7.31 -0.48
N THR A 14 8.56 6.97 -1.74
CA THR A 14 7.26 7.02 -2.39
C THR A 14 6.28 6.06 -1.72
N LEU A 15 6.72 4.82 -1.46
CA LEU A 15 5.86 3.85 -0.81
C LEU A 15 5.49 4.31 0.59
N ALA A 16 6.44 4.85 1.34
CA ALA A 16 6.17 5.31 2.68
C ALA A 16 5.15 6.45 2.69
N ARG A 17 5.22 7.34 1.71
CA ARG A 17 4.27 8.44 1.62
C ARG A 17 2.87 7.94 1.32
N ILE A 18 2.76 6.97 0.42
CA ILE A 18 1.46 6.38 0.10
C ILE A 18 0.91 5.65 1.32
N GLU A 19 1.76 4.88 2.02
CA GLU A 19 1.32 4.18 3.22
C GLU A 19 0.80 5.15 4.28
N GLU A 20 1.50 6.26 4.44
CA GLU A 20 1.08 7.25 5.42
C GLU A 20 -0.27 7.86 5.05
N HIS A 21 -0.48 8.12 3.78
CA HIS A 21 -1.77 8.63 3.31
C HIS A 21 -2.89 7.64 3.64
N VAL A 22 -2.65 6.36 3.38
CA VAL A 22 -3.66 5.34 3.64
C VAL A 22 -3.95 5.24 5.13
N ARG A 23 -2.89 5.24 5.96
CA ARG A 23 -3.09 5.17 7.40
C ARG A 23 -3.90 6.35 7.91
N HIS A 24 -3.64 7.52 7.36
CA HIS A 24 -4.37 8.71 7.77
C HIS A 24 -5.84 8.64 7.37
N ARG A 25 -6.09 8.18 6.15
CA ARG A 25 -7.46 8.09 5.65
C ARG A 25 -8.28 7.04 6.38
N LEU A 26 -7.64 5.97 6.82
CA LEU A 26 -8.33 4.84 7.42
C LEU A 26 -8.07 4.73 8.92
N THR A 27 -7.81 5.84 9.57
CA THR A 27 -7.59 5.87 11.01
C THR A 27 -8.76 5.19 11.71
N GLY A 28 -8.44 4.22 12.57
CA GLY A 28 -9.44 3.54 13.37
C GLY A 28 -10.04 2.30 12.74
N ILE A 29 -9.86 2.08 11.43
CA ILE A 29 -10.45 0.92 10.77
C ILE A 29 -9.39 0.09 10.06
N LEU A 30 -8.15 0.53 10.06
CA LEU A 30 -7.04 -0.16 9.44
C LEU A 30 -6.22 -0.86 10.52
N GLY A 31 -5.95 -2.15 10.32
CA GLY A 31 -4.98 -2.83 11.15
C GLY A 31 -3.58 -2.47 10.69
N ASP A 32 -2.77 -3.48 10.43
CA ASP A 32 -1.46 -3.18 9.84
C ASP A 32 -1.61 -3.01 8.34
N PHE A 33 -0.69 -2.26 7.76
CA PHE A 33 -0.75 -1.96 6.34
C PHE A 33 0.65 -1.79 5.79
N ARG A 34 0.89 -2.40 4.65
CA ARG A 34 2.17 -2.33 3.99
C ARG A 34 1.96 -2.39 2.48
N LEU A 35 2.76 -1.60 1.76
CA LEU A 35 2.79 -1.65 0.31
C LEU A 35 4.07 -2.33 -0.14
N VAL A 36 3.94 -3.14 -1.19
CA VAL A 36 5.06 -3.78 -1.84
C VAL A 36 5.06 -3.33 -3.30
N PHE A 37 6.22 -2.97 -3.82
CA PHE A 37 6.35 -2.63 -5.22
C PHE A 37 6.82 -3.88 -5.95
N LEU A 38 6.01 -4.36 -6.88
CA LEU A 38 6.25 -5.64 -7.54
C LEU A 38 5.68 -5.58 -8.95
N ASP A 39 6.47 -6.02 -9.93
CA ASP A 39 6.02 -6.08 -11.32
C ASP A 39 5.50 -4.73 -11.79
N GLN A 40 6.23 -3.67 -11.47
CA GLN A 40 5.94 -2.31 -11.92
C GLN A 40 4.65 -1.76 -11.32
N GLY A 41 4.18 -2.33 -10.24
CA GLY A 41 2.95 -1.87 -9.63
C GLY A 41 2.94 -2.10 -8.13
N LEU A 42 1.79 -1.94 -7.53
CA LEU A 42 1.65 -1.99 -6.08
C LEU A 42 0.83 -3.20 -5.65
N VAL A 43 1.26 -3.81 -4.57
CA VAL A 43 0.51 -4.87 -3.90
C VAL A 43 0.23 -4.38 -2.48
N LEU A 44 -1.04 -4.42 -2.09
CA LEU A 44 -1.46 -4.03 -0.74
C LEU A 44 -1.47 -5.26 0.14
N ARG A 45 -0.86 -5.14 1.33
CA ARG A 45 -0.82 -6.23 2.31
C ARG A 45 -1.13 -5.71 3.69
N GLY A 46 -1.65 -6.58 4.52
CA GLY A 46 -1.97 -6.24 5.88
C GLY A 46 -3.32 -6.78 6.28
N HIS A 47 -3.92 -6.15 7.28
CA HIS A 47 -5.19 -6.60 7.83
C HIS A 47 -6.14 -5.44 8.00
N VAL A 48 -7.41 -5.69 7.73
CA VAL A 48 -8.49 -4.73 7.94
C VAL A 48 -9.63 -5.43 8.65
N HIS A 49 -10.57 -4.66 9.16
CA HIS A 49 -11.66 -5.21 9.97
C HIS A 49 -12.92 -5.47 9.18
N SER A 50 -12.94 -5.11 7.89
CA SER A 50 -14.10 -5.35 7.06
C SER A 50 -13.69 -5.33 5.59
N TYR A 51 -14.52 -5.92 4.77
CA TYR A 51 -14.30 -5.88 3.33
C TYR A 51 -14.37 -4.43 2.81
N TYR A 52 -15.25 -3.64 3.41
CA TYR A 52 -15.37 -2.23 3.06
C TYR A 52 -14.04 -1.50 3.30
N ALA A 53 -13.40 -1.77 4.44
CA ALA A 53 -12.11 -1.15 4.73
C ALA A 53 -11.05 -1.59 3.73
N LYS A 54 -11.12 -2.84 3.27
CA LYS A 54 -10.19 -3.32 2.25
C LYS A 54 -10.32 -2.52 0.97
N GLN A 55 -11.55 -2.21 0.56
CA GLN A 55 -11.77 -1.41 -0.63
C GLN A 55 -11.38 0.05 -0.42
N LEU A 56 -11.63 0.58 0.77
CA LEU A 56 -11.21 1.95 1.07
C LEU A 56 -9.69 2.09 1.00
N ALA A 57 -8.97 1.07 1.47
CA ALA A 57 -7.50 1.11 1.40
C ALA A 57 -7.05 1.20 -0.06
N GLN A 58 -7.67 0.42 -0.94
CA GLN A 58 -7.33 0.48 -2.34
C GLN A 58 -7.61 1.86 -2.94
N HIS A 59 -8.76 2.43 -2.61
CA HIS A 59 -9.10 3.77 -3.08
C HIS A 59 -8.11 4.81 -2.56
N ALA A 60 -7.70 4.68 -1.31
CA ALA A 60 -6.74 5.63 -0.74
C ALA A 60 -5.39 5.54 -1.45
N VAL A 61 -4.96 4.34 -1.83
CA VAL A 61 -3.74 4.19 -2.62
C VAL A 61 -3.90 4.88 -3.97
N MET A 62 -5.05 4.70 -4.61
CA MET A 62 -5.30 5.33 -5.90
C MET A 62 -5.32 6.85 -5.82
N GLU A 63 -5.75 7.39 -4.69
CA GLU A 63 -5.72 8.84 -4.48
C GLU A 63 -4.30 9.37 -4.40
N ALA A 64 -3.39 8.59 -3.85
CA ALA A 64 -2.05 9.04 -3.54
C ALA A 64 -1.02 8.68 -4.62
N SER A 65 -1.40 7.87 -5.58
CA SER A 65 -0.43 7.36 -6.56
C SER A 65 -1.12 7.03 -7.87
N SER A 66 -0.38 7.21 -8.96
CA SER A 66 -0.87 6.79 -10.28
C SER A 66 -0.32 5.42 -10.67
N LEU A 67 0.45 4.79 -9.80
CA LEU A 67 0.98 3.46 -10.11
C LEU A 67 -0.17 2.44 -10.13
N PRO A 68 -0.09 1.46 -11.02
CA PRO A 68 -1.15 0.45 -11.06
C PRO A 68 -1.13 -0.42 -9.82
N ILE A 69 -2.30 -0.85 -9.38
CA ILE A 69 -2.42 -1.80 -8.28
C ILE A 69 -2.48 -3.19 -8.90
N ARG A 70 -1.50 -4.01 -8.56
CA ARG A 70 -1.44 -5.38 -9.07
C ARG A 70 -2.35 -6.32 -8.30
N ALA A 71 -2.43 -6.12 -7.01
CA ALA A 71 -3.28 -6.97 -6.19
C ALA A 71 -3.57 -6.27 -4.87
N ASN A 72 -4.75 -6.55 -4.33
CA ASN A 72 -5.10 -6.13 -2.98
C ASN A 72 -5.21 -7.41 -2.16
N GLU A 73 -4.13 -7.73 -1.45
CA GLU A 73 -4.00 -8.96 -0.69
C GLU A 73 -4.24 -8.74 0.79
N MET A 74 -4.92 -7.66 1.14
CA MET A 74 -5.24 -7.41 2.53
C MET A 74 -6.24 -8.44 3.03
N GLU A 75 -6.04 -8.89 4.26
CA GLU A 75 -6.88 -9.91 4.87
C GLU A 75 -7.93 -9.25 5.74
N VAL A 76 -9.15 -9.70 5.59
CA VAL A 76 -10.26 -9.21 6.40
C VAL A 76 -10.36 -10.10 7.63
N ALA A 77 -10.23 -9.48 8.80
CA ALA A 77 -10.25 -10.22 10.06
C ALA A 77 -11.68 -10.39 10.59
#